data_e22c9a36128c844551d287689917d46b
#
_entry.id   e22c9a36128c844551d287689917d46b
#
_cell.length_a   1.000
_cell.length_b   1.000
_cell.length_c   1.000
_cell.angle_alpha   90.00
_cell.angle_beta   90.00
_cell.angle_gamma   90.00
#
_symmetry.space_group_name_H-M   'P 1'
#
loop_
_entity.id
_entity.type
_entity.pdbx_description
1 polymer ?
#
loop_
_entity_poly.entity_id
_entity_poly.type
_entity_poly.pdbx_seq_one_letter_code
_entity_poly.pdbx_strand_id
1 'polypeptide(L)'
;MKRILIALAAATVLSSPAFATKIGVSMDKFDDNFLTVLRNGMADYAKTLPGVSVQIEDAKDDVSKQLSQVQNFIANGVDAIIVNPVDTSATAAITKAAADAGVPLVYVNREPADVDKLGSKAAFVASNEAESGTLEAKEICKILGGKGNILVIEGQLSNQAAVQRTKDIHEVIATPACSGIKIIAEQTGEWDRTKGQNLMTNWLSKGMKFDAVVSNNDEMAIGAIQAMKAAGVNTKDAIVGGVDATQDALASMKAGDLKVTVFQDAAGQGKGAVDAALALAAGKSVDKKVYVPFQLVTPANMDKFMKKN
;
A
#
# COMPACT_ATOMS: atom_id res chain seq x y z
N MET A 1 -53.18 0.48 61.65
CA MET A 1 -52.28 1.25 60.81
C MET A 1 -51.14 0.36 60.39
N LYS A 2 -51.17 -0.20 59.14
CA LYS A 2 -50.11 -1.08 58.57
C LYS A 2 -49.12 -0.21 57.82
N ARG A 3 -47.88 -0.14 58.28
CA ARG A 3 -46.77 0.53 57.55
C ARG A 3 -46.22 -0.44 56.51
N ILE A 4 -46.33 -0.05 55.23
CA ILE A 4 -45.72 -0.74 54.12
C ILE A 4 -44.31 -0.17 53.95
N LEU A 5 -43.27 -1.00 54.15
CA LEU A 5 -41.88 -0.71 53.83
C LEU A 5 -41.66 -1.06 52.38
N ILE A 6 -41.42 -0.04 51.55
CA ILE A 6 -40.97 -0.22 50.15
C ILE A 6 -39.44 -0.33 50.17
N ALA A 7 -38.93 -1.53 49.90
CA ALA A 7 -37.48 -1.74 49.71
C ALA A 7 -37.11 -1.34 48.28
N LEU A 8 -36.31 -0.26 48.15
CA LEU A 8 -35.78 0.22 46.93
C LEU A 8 -34.53 -0.63 46.61
N ALA A 9 -34.65 -1.57 45.65
CA ALA A 9 -33.53 -2.38 45.15
C ALA A 9 -32.72 -1.49 44.20
N ALA A 10 -31.58 -0.98 44.66
CA ALA A 10 -30.59 -0.30 43.78
C ALA A 10 -29.90 -1.36 42.89
N ALA A 11 -30.26 -1.40 41.62
CA ALA A 11 -29.52 -2.17 40.63
C ALA A 11 -28.17 -1.48 40.34
N THR A 12 -27.12 -1.99 40.95
CA THR A 12 -25.76 -1.62 40.59
C THR A 12 -25.43 -2.20 39.20
N VAL A 13 -25.44 -1.35 38.20
CA VAL A 13 -24.90 -1.68 36.84
C VAL A 13 -23.40 -1.84 37.01
N LEU A 14 -22.92 -3.07 37.11
CA LEU A 14 -21.50 -3.42 37.01
C LEU A 14 -21.08 -3.11 35.57
N SER A 15 -20.56 -1.90 35.34
CA SER A 15 -19.81 -1.61 34.12
C SER A 15 -18.53 -2.45 34.16
N SER A 16 -18.49 -3.55 33.39
CA SER A 16 -17.26 -4.29 33.13
C SER A 16 -16.25 -3.29 32.59
N PRO A 17 -15.00 -3.26 33.10
CA PRO A 17 -13.97 -2.45 32.49
C PRO A 17 -13.83 -2.89 31.04
N ALA A 18 -14.06 -1.97 30.11
CA ALA A 18 -13.75 -2.21 28.71
C ALA A 18 -12.24 -2.45 28.66
N PHE A 19 -11.81 -3.70 28.50
CA PHE A 19 -10.41 -4.01 28.26
C PHE A 19 -9.98 -3.29 26.98
N ALA A 20 -8.93 -2.50 27.08
CA ALA A 20 -8.37 -1.82 25.92
C ALA A 20 -7.83 -2.86 24.93
N THR A 21 -8.35 -2.87 23.70
CA THR A 21 -7.83 -3.74 22.64
C THR A 21 -6.47 -3.23 22.18
N LYS A 22 -5.45 -4.08 22.27
CA LYS A 22 -4.08 -3.78 21.89
C LYS A 22 -3.76 -4.42 20.54
N ILE A 23 -3.35 -3.62 19.57
CA ILE A 23 -2.95 -4.09 18.23
C ILE A 23 -1.45 -3.83 18.05
N GLY A 24 -0.69 -4.89 17.74
CA GLY A 24 0.69 -4.78 17.30
C GLY A 24 0.75 -4.56 15.79
N VAL A 25 1.51 -3.59 15.31
CA VAL A 25 1.66 -3.30 13.88
C VAL A 25 3.14 -3.38 13.52
N SER A 26 3.49 -4.25 12.59
CA SER A 26 4.84 -4.34 12.02
C SER A 26 4.81 -3.82 10.58
N MET A 27 5.47 -2.69 10.35
CA MET A 27 5.63 -2.09 9.02
C MET A 27 6.95 -2.53 8.41
N ASP A 28 6.99 -2.67 7.09
CA ASP A 28 8.23 -2.92 6.35
C ASP A 28 9.30 -1.88 6.70
N LYS A 29 9.00 -0.61 6.45
CA LYS A 29 9.88 0.53 6.77
C LYS A 29 9.10 1.81 7.03
N PHE A 30 9.75 2.78 7.69
CA PHE A 30 9.13 4.05 8.05
C PHE A 30 9.43 5.21 7.10
N ASP A 31 10.44 5.07 6.26
CA ASP A 31 10.96 6.10 5.37
C ASP A 31 10.41 6.07 3.93
N ASP A 32 9.32 5.33 3.72
CA ASP A 32 8.54 5.34 2.49
C ASP A 32 7.33 6.28 2.63
N ASN A 33 7.10 7.16 1.64
CA ASN A 33 6.05 8.16 1.71
C ASN A 33 4.65 7.54 1.77
N PHE A 34 4.35 6.55 0.92
CA PHE A 34 3.05 5.88 0.93
C PHE A 34 2.84 5.11 2.25
N LEU A 35 3.85 4.34 2.70
CA LEU A 35 3.77 3.59 3.96
C LEU A 35 3.67 4.53 5.17
N THR A 36 4.22 5.74 5.08
CA THR A 36 4.05 6.77 6.13
C THR A 36 2.59 7.20 6.23
N VAL A 37 1.90 7.43 5.12
CA VAL A 37 0.47 7.77 5.12
C VAL A 37 -0.37 6.59 5.64
N LEU A 38 -0.09 5.38 5.19
CA LEU A 38 -0.76 4.14 5.66
C LEU A 38 -0.60 3.96 7.18
N ARG A 39 0.62 4.07 7.68
CA ARG A 39 0.95 3.97 9.12
C ARG A 39 0.23 5.03 9.95
N ASN A 40 0.31 6.28 9.51
CA ASN A 40 -0.34 7.39 10.20
C ASN A 40 -1.87 7.24 10.16
N GLY A 41 -2.43 6.79 9.04
CA GLY A 41 -3.85 6.48 8.90
C GLY A 41 -4.34 5.45 9.90
N MET A 42 -3.59 4.36 10.11
CA MET A 42 -3.89 3.37 11.16
C MET A 42 -3.84 3.98 12.57
N ALA A 43 -2.77 4.73 12.87
CA ALA A 43 -2.58 5.35 14.18
C ALA A 43 -3.67 6.38 14.50
N ASP A 44 -3.99 7.24 13.54
CA ASP A 44 -4.98 8.30 13.73
C ASP A 44 -6.40 7.74 13.81
N TYR A 45 -6.72 6.73 12.99
CA TYR A 45 -8.00 6.06 13.09
C TYR A 45 -8.18 5.35 14.45
N ALA A 46 -7.17 4.63 14.93
CA ALA A 46 -7.21 3.97 16.23
C ALA A 46 -7.46 4.96 17.37
N LYS A 47 -6.90 6.18 17.33
CA LYS A 47 -7.14 7.24 18.33
C LYS A 47 -8.62 7.67 18.40
N THR A 48 -9.38 7.51 17.32
CA THR A 48 -10.82 7.84 17.30
C THR A 48 -11.68 6.76 17.94
N LEU A 49 -11.12 5.58 18.23
CA LEU A 49 -11.83 4.40 18.73
C LEU A 49 -11.62 4.27 20.26
N PRO A 50 -12.67 4.35 21.06
CA PRO A 50 -12.54 4.20 22.52
C PRO A 50 -11.96 2.82 22.89
N GLY A 51 -10.93 2.81 23.74
CA GLY A 51 -10.33 1.57 24.23
C GLY A 51 -9.49 0.80 23.20
N VAL A 52 -9.07 1.43 22.11
CA VAL A 52 -8.15 0.83 21.12
C VAL A 52 -6.79 1.49 21.22
N SER A 53 -5.73 0.70 21.21
CA SER A 53 -4.34 1.18 21.14
C SER A 53 -3.57 0.42 20.07
N VAL A 54 -2.68 1.12 19.36
CA VAL A 54 -1.77 0.52 18.38
C VAL A 54 -0.32 0.78 18.81
N GLN A 55 0.51 -0.27 18.74
CA GLN A 55 1.95 -0.18 18.86
C GLN A 55 2.53 -0.47 17.50
N ILE A 56 3.24 0.49 16.90
CA ILE A 56 3.74 0.36 15.52
C ILE A 56 5.27 0.29 15.55
N GLU A 57 5.83 -0.72 14.88
CA GLU A 57 7.26 -0.98 14.82
C GLU A 57 7.76 -1.01 13.38
N ASP A 58 9.01 -0.55 13.20
CA ASP A 58 9.73 -0.49 11.94
C ASP A 58 10.60 -1.73 11.77
N ALA A 59 10.31 -2.56 10.77
CA ALA A 59 11.12 -3.74 10.44
C ALA A 59 12.42 -3.36 9.71
N LYS A 60 12.52 -2.15 9.15
CA LYS A 60 13.71 -1.65 8.44
C LYS A 60 14.12 -2.52 7.26
N ASP A 61 13.16 -2.99 6.49
CA ASP A 61 13.36 -3.84 5.32
C ASP A 61 14.08 -5.17 5.67
N ASP A 62 13.89 -5.68 6.93
CA ASP A 62 14.50 -6.90 7.45
C ASP A 62 13.42 -7.91 7.86
N VAL A 63 13.35 -9.02 7.11
CA VAL A 63 12.40 -10.12 7.31
C VAL A 63 12.56 -10.76 8.70
N SER A 64 13.80 -10.94 9.17
CA SER A 64 14.08 -11.59 10.47
C SER A 64 13.63 -10.68 11.61
N LYS A 65 13.87 -9.39 11.48
CA LYS A 65 13.41 -8.39 12.44
C LYS A 65 11.88 -8.33 12.47
N GLN A 66 11.21 -8.36 11.30
CA GLN A 66 9.75 -8.38 11.21
C GLN A 66 9.16 -9.60 11.94
N LEU A 67 9.71 -10.80 11.72
CA LEU A 67 9.29 -12.00 12.45
C LEU A 67 9.49 -11.85 13.96
N SER A 68 10.63 -11.29 14.39
CA SER A 68 10.93 -11.06 15.81
C SER A 68 9.94 -10.07 16.44
N GLN A 69 9.54 -9.02 15.73
CA GLN A 69 8.50 -8.08 16.19
C GLN A 69 7.16 -8.78 16.40
N VAL A 70 6.73 -9.62 15.44
CA VAL A 70 5.50 -10.42 15.57
C VAL A 70 5.55 -11.34 16.78
N GLN A 71 6.67 -12.03 17.01
CA GLN A 71 6.86 -12.89 18.18
C GLN A 71 6.82 -12.09 19.49
N ASN A 72 7.38 -10.89 19.51
CA ASN A 72 7.33 -9.99 20.66
C ASN A 72 5.89 -9.49 20.92
N PHE A 73 5.13 -9.15 19.90
CA PHE A 73 3.72 -8.80 20.07
C PHE A 73 2.92 -9.94 20.68
N ILE A 74 3.13 -11.17 20.19
CA ILE A 74 2.50 -12.39 20.75
C ILE A 74 2.87 -12.55 22.24
N ALA A 75 4.17 -12.46 22.57
CA ALA A 75 4.66 -12.60 23.94
C ALA A 75 4.11 -11.51 24.88
N ASN A 76 3.87 -10.29 24.36
CA ASN A 76 3.31 -9.17 25.10
C ASN A 76 1.77 -9.20 25.19
N GLY A 77 1.13 -10.24 24.65
CA GLY A 77 -0.32 -10.44 24.76
C GLY A 77 -1.15 -9.38 24.04
N VAL A 78 -0.79 -9.06 22.80
CA VAL A 78 -1.65 -8.22 21.95
C VAL A 78 -2.90 -9.02 21.51
N ASP A 79 -4.00 -8.31 21.28
CA ASP A 79 -5.28 -8.92 20.88
C ASP A 79 -5.35 -9.21 19.37
N ALA A 80 -4.55 -8.50 18.56
CA ALA A 80 -4.40 -8.73 17.13
C ALA A 80 -3.07 -8.16 16.61
N ILE A 81 -2.65 -8.63 15.45
CA ILE A 81 -1.43 -8.19 14.77
C ILE A 81 -1.77 -7.73 13.36
N ILE A 82 -1.20 -6.59 12.93
CA ILE A 82 -1.22 -6.10 11.55
C ILE A 82 0.21 -6.14 11.03
N VAL A 83 0.40 -6.65 9.80
CA VAL A 83 1.71 -6.74 9.16
C VAL A 83 1.65 -6.16 7.75
N ASN A 84 2.51 -5.19 7.47
CA ASN A 84 2.87 -4.80 6.12
C ASN A 84 4.16 -5.55 5.76
N PRO A 85 4.10 -6.62 4.93
CA PRO A 85 5.24 -7.51 4.72
C PRO A 85 6.47 -6.83 4.12
N VAL A 86 7.65 -7.15 4.63
CA VAL A 86 8.95 -6.85 3.99
C VAL A 86 9.08 -7.64 2.69
N ASP A 87 8.89 -8.95 2.77
CA ASP A 87 8.93 -9.89 1.65
C ASP A 87 7.63 -10.70 1.62
N THR A 88 6.89 -10.62 0.53
CA THR A 88 5.60 -11.29 0.42
C THR A 88 5.71 -12.81 0.29
N SER A 89 6.87 -13.32 -0.08
CA SER A 89 7.17 -14.77 -0.15
C SER A 89 7.60 -15.36 1.19
N ALA A 90 8.05 -14.53 2.14
CA ALA A 90 8.56 -14.95 3.45
C ALA A 90 7.52 -14.91 4.59
N THR A 91 6.25 -14.68 4.28
CA THR A 91 5.16 -14.49 5.25
C THR A 91 4.74 -15.75 6.01
N ALA A 92 5.05 -16.94 5.50
CA ALA A 92 4.60 -18.21 6.09
C ALA A 92 5.00 -18.41 7.57
N ALA A 93 6.20 -17.94 7.97
CA ALA A 93 6.65 -18.00 9.36
C ALA A 93 5.83 -17.08 10.27
N ILE A 94 5.47 -15.89 9.79
CA ILE A 94 4.62 -14.92 10.50
C ILE A 94 3.20 -15.49 10.64
N THR A 95 2.60 -15.99 9.54
CA THR A 95 1.29 -16.65 9.54
C THR A 95 1.24 -17.79 10.54
N LYS A 96 2.28 -18.64 10.54
CA LYS A 96 2.36 -19.77 11.47
C LYS A 96 2.48 -19.31 12.92
N ALA A 97 3.35 -18.35 13.24
CA ALA A 97 3.54 -17.86 14.60
C ALA A 97 2.24 -17.29 15.18
N ALA A 98 1.51 -16.49 14.43
CA ALA A 98 0.23 -15.93 14.85
C ALA A 98 -0.84 -17.05 15.03
N ALA A 99 -0.92 -18.00 14.08
CA ALA A 99 -1.87 -19.11 14.14
C ALA A 99 -1.62 -20.04 15.35
N ASP A 100 -0.37 -20.42 15.61
CA ASP A 100 0.01 -21.29 16.75
C ASP A 100 -0.34 -20.62 18.09
N ALA A 101 -0.19 -19.31 18.18
CA ALA A 101 -0.56 -18.52 19.36
C ALA A 101 -2.06 -18.21 19.45
N GLY A 102 -2.83 -18.49 18.38
CA GLY A 102 -4.24 -18.15 18.29
C GLY A 102 -4.54 -16.65 18.20
N VAL A 103 -3.52 -15.81 17.90
CA VAL A 103 -3.64 -14.36 17.76
C VAL A 103 -4.10 -14.01 16.35
N PRO A 104 -5.15 -13.20 16.18
CA PRO A 104 -5.61 -12.70 14.89
C PRO A 104 -4.52 -11.94 14.12
N LEU A 105 -4.45 -12.16 12.80
CA LEU A 105 -3.45 -11.57 11.92
C LEU A 105 -4.11 -10.88 10.72
N VAL A 106 -3.74 -9.63 10.47
CA VAL A 106 -4.15 -8.91 9.26
C VAL A 106 -2.90 -8.51 8.48
N TYR A 107 -2.79 -8.98 7.26
CA TYR A 107 -1.84 -8.41 6.31
C TYR A 107 -2.41 -7.16 5.69
N VAL A 108 -1.60 -6.12 5.53
CA VAL A 108 -2.04 -4.85 4.95
C VAL A 108 -1.16 -4.44 3.78
N ASN A 109 -1.78 -3.92 2.72
CA ASN A 109 -1.16 -3.36 1.52
C ASN A 109 -0.43 -4.38 0.63
N ARG A 110 0.50 -5.18 1.15
CA ARG A 110 1.28 -6.17 0.39
C ARG A 110 0.72 -7.57 0.57
N GLU A 111 0.28 -8.19 -0.54
CA GLU A 111 -0.36 -9.52 -0.53
C GLU A 111 0.65 -10.62 -0.18
N PRO A 112 0.42 -11.41 0.90
CA PRO A 112 1.25 -12.55 1.21
C PRO A 112 1.08 -13.66 0.16
N ALA A 113 2.17 -14.36 -0.20
CA ALA A 113 2.14 -15.41 -1.21
C ALA A 113 1.18 -16.56 -0.89
N ASP A 114 0.86 -16.76 0.38
CA ASP A 114 -0.05 -17.80 0.88
C ASP A 114 -1.45 -17.27 1.24
N VAL A 115 -1.84 -16.11 0.71
CA VAL A 115 -3.12 -15.42 1.05
C VAL A 115 -4.33 -16.36 0.96
N ASP A 116 -4.40 -17.23 -0.04
CA ASP A 116 -5.51 -18.15 -0.22
C ASP A 116 -5.54 -19.29 0.82
N LYS A 117 -4.44 -19.51 1.55
CA LYS A 117 -4.29 -20.51 2.61
C LYS A 117 -4.47 -19.92 4.01
N LEU A 118 -4.68 -18.62 4.15
CA LEU A 118 -4.89 -17.97 5.44
C LEU A 118 -6.08 -18.62 6.17
N GLY A 119 -5.89 -18.86 7.47
CA GLY A 119 -6.92 -19.43 8.36
C GLY A 119 -8.04 -18.42 8.66
N SER A 120 -9.06 -18.88 9.39
CA SER A 120 -10.24 -18.07 9.73
C SER A 120 -9.96 -16.86 10.65
N LYS A 121 -8.81 -16.82 11.31
CA LYS A 121 -8.34 -15.71 12.14
C LYS A 121 -7.35 -14.79 11.40
N ALA A 122 -7.25 -14.90 10.07
CA ALA A 122 -6.36 -14.06 9.28
C ALA A 122 -7.08 -13.49 8.07
N ALA A 123 -6.72 -12.24 7.71
CA ALA A 123 -7.26 -11.52 6.57
C ALA A 123 -6.17 -10.70 5.87
N PHE A 124 -6.46 -10.28 4.65
CA PHE A 124 -5.64 -9.36 3.87
C PHE A 124 -6.47 -8.13 3.48
N VAL A 125 -5.98 -6.93 3.79
CA VAL A 125 -6.64 -5.66 3.48
C VAL A 125 -5.72 -4.82 2.61
N ALA A 126 -6.12 -4.57 1.37
CA ALA A 126 -5.32 -3.81 0.41
C ALA A 126 -6.17 -3.37 -0.79
N SER A 127 -5.53 -2.81 -1.80
CA SER A 127 -6.13 -2.70 -3.13
C SER A 127 -5.83 -3.95 -3.97
N ASN A 128 -6.64 -4.19 -5.01
CA ASN A 128 -6.42 -5.32 -5.92
C ASN A 128 -5.34 -4.96 -6.95
N GLU A 129 -4.14 -5.51 -6.80
CA GLU A 129 -2.99 -5.14 -7.64
C GLU A 129 -3.15 -5.46 -9.12
N ALA A 130 -4.08 -6.34 -9.51
CA ALA A 130 -4.40 -6.56 -10.93
C ALA A 130 -5.04 -5.34 -11.64
N GLU A 131 -5.32 -4.26 -10.89
CA GLU A 131 -5.95 -3.06 -11.43
C GLU A 131 -4.95 -1.91 -11.65
N SER A 132 -3.96 -1.73 -10.77
CA SER A 132 -3.12 -0.53 -10.74
C SER A 132 -2.26 -0.37 -11.99
N GLY A 133 -1.43 -1.35 -12.32
CA GLY A 133 -0.62 -1.33 -13.53
C GLY A 133 -1.45 -1.32 -14.80
N THR A 134 -2.61 -1.99 -14.78
CA THR A 134 -3.57 -1.95 -15.89
C THR A 134 -4.15 -0.56 -16.13
N LEU A 135 -4.54 0.17 -15.07
CA LEU A 135 -5.08 1.54 -15.18
C LEU A 135 -4.01 2.51 -15.70
N GLU A 136 -2.81 2.44 -15.15
CA GLU A 136 -1.67 3.27 -15.56
C GLU A 136 -1.31 3.02 -17.02
N ALA A 137 -1.05 1.76 -17.38
CA ALA A 137 -0.59 1.40 -18.72
C ALA A 137 -1.63 1.70 -19.80
N LYS A 138 -2.92 1.50 -19.54
CA LYS A 138 -4.00 1.85 -20.47
C LYS A 138 -4.06 3.35 -20.74
N GLU A 139 -3.93 4.20 -19.71
CA GLU A 139 -3.97 5.64 -19.92
C GLU A 139 -2.71 6.13 -20.64
N ILE A 140 -1.51 5.60 -20.31
CA ILE A 140 -0.28 5.91 -21.05
C ILE A 140 -0.39 5.46 -22.51
N CYS A 141 -0.89 4.25 -22.77
CA CYS A 141 -1.13 3.77 -24.13
C CYS A 141 -2.05 4.71 -24.93
N LYS A 142 -3.12 5.17 -24.32
CA LYS A 142 -4.06 6.13 -24.91
C LYS A 142 -3.37 7.46 -25.25
N ILE A 143 -2.55 8.00 -24.32
CA ILE A 143 -1.79 9.26 -24.56
C ILE A 143 -0.79 9.07 -25.70
N LEU A 144 -0.12 7.93 -25.78
CA LEU A 144 0.83 7.58 -26.85
C LEU A 144 0.16 7.26 -28.20
N GLY A 145 -1.16 7.10 -28.24
CA GLY A 145 -1.85 6.65 -29.46
C GLY A 145 -1.48 5.23 -29.87
N GLY A 146 -1.18 4.36 -28.92
CA GLY A 146 -0.95 2.92 -29.08
C GLY A 146 0.45 2.54 -29.58
N LYS A 147 1.41 3.45 -29.68
CA LYS A 147 2.77 3.20 -30.20
C LYS A 147 3.81 4.10 -29.51
N GLY A 148 5.03 3.58 -29.42
CA GLY A 148 6.17 4.33 -28.85
C GLY A 148 7.11 3.42 -28.06
N ASN A 149 8.20 3.98 -27.61
CA ASN A 149 9.19 3.33 -26.77
C ASN A 149 8.99 3.74 -25.31
N ILE A 150 8.88 2.78 -24.43
CA ILE A 150 8.70 3.06 -23.00
C ILE A 150 9.86 2.51 -22.16
N LEU A 151 10.12 3.17 -21.05
CA LEU A 151 11.00 2.71 -19.99
C LEU A 151 10.11 2.28 -18.81
N VAL A 152 10.39 1.14 -18.21
CA VAL A 152 9.64 0.62 -17.05
C VAL A 152 10.56 0.64 -15.83
N ILE A 153 10.06 1.23 -14.73
CA ILE A 153 10.74 1.22 -13.43
C ILE A 153 9.90 0.36 -12.48
N GLU A 154 10.45 -0.81 -12.15
CA GLU A 154 9.80 -1.79 -11.30
C GLU A 154 10.00 -1.46 -9.81
N GLY A 155 9.07 -1.88 -8.98
CA GLY A 155 9.23 -1.87 -7.53
C GLY A 155 10.19 -2.96 -7.03
N GLN A 156 10.18 -3.21 -5.75
CA GLN A 156 10.97 -4.27 -5.11
C GLN A 156 10.42 -5.65 -5.52
N LEU A 157 11.25 -6.49 -6.17
CA LEU A 157 10.81 -7.75 -6.77
C LEU A 157 10.40 -8.83 -5.74
N SER A 158 10.75 -8.66 -4.47
CA SER A 158 10.23 -9.49 -3.36
C SER A 158 8.78 -9.17 -3.00
N ASN A 159 8.17 -8.16 -3.63
CA ASN A 159 6.79 -7.77 -3.39
C ASN A 159 5.89 -8.17 -4.55
N GLN A 160 4.80 -8.85 -4.24
CA GLN A 160 3.78 -9.26 -5.21
C GLN A 160 3.27 -8.07 -6.04
N ALA A 161 3.09 -6.89 -5.41
CA ALA A 161 2.62 -5.68 -6.08
C ALA A 161 3.54 -5.25 -7.24
N ALA A 162 4.87 -5.28 -7.07
CA ALA A 162 5.81 -4.93 -8.13
C ALA A 162 5.71 -5.90 -9.32
N VAL A 163 5.68 -7.19 -9.03
CA VAL A 163 5.55 -8.25 -10.04
C VAL A 163 4.23 -8.11 -10.80
N GLN A 164 3.13 -7.86 -10.09
CA GLN A 164 1.81 -7.75 -10.71
C GLN A 164 1.70 -6.46 -11.56
N ARG A 165 2.10 -5.30 -11.05
CA ARG A 165 2.06 -4.03 -11.81
C ARG A 165 2.88 -4.12 -13.10
N THR A 166 4.07 -4.71 -13.04
CA THR A 166 4.89 -4.94 -14.24
C THR A 166 4.22 -5.90 -15.21
N LYS A 167 3.67 -7.02 -14.72
CA LYS A 167 2.90 -7.96 -15.54
C LYS A 167 1.71 -7.27 -16.25
N ASP A 168 0.97 -6.42 -15.53
CA ASP A 168 -0.16 -5.67 -16.10
C ASP A 168 0.29 -4.76 -17.25
N ILE A 169 1.45 -4.10 -17.12
CA ILE A 169 2.02 -3.28 -18.19
C ILE A 169 2.25 -4.15 -19.44
N HIS A 170 2.91 -5.31 -19.28
CA HIS A 170 3.13 -6.26 -20.38
C HIS A 170 1.83 -6.76 -21.01
N GLU A 171 0.81 -7.06 -20.20
CA GLU A 171 -0.50 -7.51 -20.69
C GLU A 171 -1.22 -6.42 -21.49
N VAL A 172 -1.16 -5.17 -21.02
CA VAL A 172 -1.78 -4.04 -21.73
C VAL A 172 -1.10 -3.78 -23.07
N ILE A 173 0.23 -3.74 -23.14
CA ILE A 173 0.93 -3.49 -24.41
C ILE A 173 0.80 -4.64 -25.41
N ALA A 174 0.47 -5.85 -24.95
CA ALA A 174 0.19 -6.98 -25.81
C ALA A 174 -1.19 -6.89 -26.48
N THR A 175 -2.07 -5.98 -26.05
CA THR A 175 -3.39 -5.80 -26.67
C THR A 175 -3.27 -5.16 -28.05
N PRO A 176 -4.19 -5.42 -28.98
CA PRO A 176 -4.15 -4.83 -30.32
C PRO A 176 -4.05 -3.29 -30.33
N ALA A 177 -4.73 -2.63 -29.39
CA ALA A 177 -4.75 -1.18 -29.29
C ALA A 177 -3.38 -0.58 -28.87
N CYS A 178 -2.53 -1.34 -28.19
CA CYS A 178 -1.27 -0.88 -27.63
C CYS A 178 -0.04 -1.62 -28.20
N SER A 179 -0.23 -2.48 -29.20
CA SER A 179 0.81 -3.38 -29.76
C SER A 179 1.97 -2.67 -30.46
N GLY A 180 1.85 -1.37 -30.73
CA GLY A 180 2.94 -0.54 -31.24
C GLY A 180 3.87 0.00 -30.15
N ILE A 181 3.57 -0.27 -28.87
CA ILE A 181 4.43 0.13 -27.74
C ILE A 181 5.51 -0.93 -27.52
N LYS A 182 6.74 -0.47 -27.27
CA LYS A 182 7.90 -1.36 -27.01
C LYS A 182 8.55 -0.94 -25.69
N ILE A 183 8.75 -1.90 -24.81
CA ILE A 183 9.62 -1.71 -23.64
C ILE A 183 11.07 -1.80 -24.12
N ILE A 184 11.83 -0.72 -23.97
CA ILE A 184 13.24 -0.64 -24.38
C ILE A 184 14.21 -0.78 -23.20
N ALA A 185 13.73 -0.58 -21.97
CA ALA A 185 14.43 -0.94 -20.75
C ALA A 185 13.42 -1.16 -19.63
N GLU A 186 13.73 -2.11 -18.75
CA GLU A 186 12.95 -2.48 -17.59
C GLU A 186 13.92 -2.83 -16.46
N GLN A 187 13.86 -2.12 -15.33
CA GLN A 187 14.75 -2.32 -14.20
C GLN A 187 14.08 -1.92 -12.88
N THR A 188 14.46 -2.61 -11.80
CA THR A 188 13.94 -2.29 -10.47
C THR A 188 14.61 -1.05 -9.87
N GLY A 189 13.78 -0.14 -9.37
CA GLY A 189 14.15 1.00 -8.52
C GLY A 189 13.73 0.80 -7.06
N GLU A 190 13.21 -0.39 -6.71
CA GLU A 190 12.96 -0.85 -5.34
C GLU A 190 12.10 0.14 -4.51
N TRP A 191 11.10 0.77 -5.15
CA TRP A 191 10.21 1.79 -4.57
C TRP A 191 10.90 3.11 -4.18
N ASP A 192 12.21 3.26 -4.45
CA ASP A 192 13.04 4.34 -3.95
C ASP A 192 13.21 5.46 -4.99
N ARG A 193 12.98 6.71 -4.57
CA ARG A 193 13.10 7.91 -5.42
C ARG A 193 14.50 8.07 -5.99
N THR A 194 15.53 7.89 -5.16
CA THR A 194 16.94 8.04 -5.57
C THR A 194 17.34 6.95 -6.56
N LYS A 195 16.88 5.71 -6.36
CA LYS A 195 17.13 4.61 -7.30
C LYS A 195 16.43 4.88 -8.63
N GLY A 196 15.17 5.34 -8.63
CA GLY A 196 14.48 5.79 -9.83
C GLY A 196 15.23 6.90 -10.57
N GLN A 197 15.75 7.89 -9.83
CA GLN A 197 16.58 8.94 -10.38
C GLN A 197 17.87 8.39 -11.02
N ASN A 198 18.57 7.48 -10.35
CA ASN A 198 19.80 6.88 -10.82
C ASN A 198 19.58 6.05 -12.09
N LEU A 199 18.50 5.26 -12.17
CA LEU A 199 18.13 4.51 -13.37
C LEU A 199 17.92 5.45 -14.55
N MET A 200 17.13 6.51 -14.37
CA MET A 200 16.84 7.46 -15.42
C MET A 200 18.11 8.22 -15.86
N THR A 201 18.98 8.61 -14.93
CA THR A 201 20.28 9.22 -15.23
C THR A 201 21.12 8.30 -16.12
N ASN A 202 21.17 7.00 -15.80
CA ASN A 202 21.90 6.00 -16.57
C ASN A 202 21.31 5.81 -17.98
N TRP A 203 20.00 5.79 -18.13
CA TRP A 203 19.35 5.67 -19.44
C TRP A 203 19.57 6.90 -20.32
N LEU A 204 19.50 8.10 -19.73
CA LEU A 204 19.79 9.35 -20.44
C LEU A 204 21.25 9.43 -20.89
N SER A 205 22.19 9.00 -20.05
CA SER A 205 23.63 9.00 -20.39
C SER A 205 23.98 8.03 -21.52
N LYS A 206 23.20 6.94 -21.68
CA LYS A 206 23.29 6.02 -22.81
C LYS A 206 22.63 6.55 -24.09
N GLY A 207 22.03 7.72 -24.04
CA GLY A 207 21.35 8.33 -25.18
C GLY A 207 20.06 7.64 -25.59
N MET A 208 19.43 6.88 -24.67
CA MET A 208 18.18 6.17 -24.97
C MET A 208 17.07 7.16 -25.34
N LYS A 209 16.36 6.86 -26.42
CA LYS A 209 15.20 7.64 -26.90
C LYS A 209 13.93 6.90 -26.50
N PHE A 210 13.14 7.54 -25.68
CA PHE A 210 11.87 7.02 -25.16
C PHE A 210 10.75 8.05 -25.31
N ASP A 211 9.51 7.57 -25.32
CA ASP A 211 8.30 8.38 -25.41
C ASP A 211 7.58 8.47 -24.06
N ALA A 212 7.74 7.45 -23.20
CA ALA A 212 7.16 7.45 -21.87
C ALA A 212 8.01 6.69 -20.83
N VAL A 213 7.80 7.03 -19.56
CA VAL A 213 8.25 6.29 -18.37
C VAL A 213 7.03 5.78 -17.63
N VAL A 214 6.97 4.47 -17.42
CA VAL A 214 5.92 3.78 -16.66
C VAL A 214 6.56 3.26 -15.37
N SER A 215 6.10 3.73 -14.23
CA SER A 215 6.76 3.45 -12.95
C SER A 215 5.79 2.78 -11.97
N ASN A 216 6.20 1.68 -11.38
CA ASN A 216 5.36 0.96 -10.43
C ASN A 216 4.92 1.80 -9.21
N ASN A 217 5.59 2.93 -8.92
CA ASN A 217 5.10 3.92 -7.94
C ASN A 217 5.51 5.35 -8.29
N ASP A 218 4.92 6.31 -7.57
CA ASP A 218 5.15 7.73 -7.75
C ASP A 218 6.57 8.16 -7.33
N GLU A 219 7.13 7.56 -6.29
CA GLU A 219 8.45 7.94 -5.81
C GLU A 219 9.53 7.73 -6.87
N MET A 220 9.54 6.58 -7.52
CA MET A 220 10.47 6.30 -8.61
C MET A 220 10.17 7.17 -9.84
N ALA A 221 8.89 7.43 -10.15
CA ALA A 221 8.49 8.35 -11.21
C ALA A 221 9.02 9.77 -10.98
N ILE A 222 8.90 10.29 -9.76
CA ILE A 222 9.43 11.59 -9.36
C ILE A 222 10.95 11.60 -9.48
N GLY A 223 11.63 10.54 -9.06
CA GLY A 223 13.07 10.38 -9.26
C GLY A 223 13.48 10.48 -10.74
N ALA A 224 12.76 9.79 -11.62
CA ALA A 224 12.97 9.87 -13.06
C ALA A 224 12.75 11.31 -13.59
N ILE A 225 11.70 12.00 -13.15
CA ILE A 225 11.44 13.40 -13.50
C ILE A 225 12.62 14.31 -13.06
N GLN A 226 13.15 14.10 -11.85
CA GLN A 226 14.29 14.88 -11.35
C GLN A 226 15.53 14.67 -12.22
N ALA A 227 15.84 13.44 -12.61
CA ALA A 227 16.95 13.14 -13.52
C ALA A 227 16.77 13.78 -14.90
N MET A 228 15.55 13.72 -15.47
CA MET A 228 15.23 14.37 -16.75
C MET A 228 15.43 15.88 -16.67
N LYS A 229 14.96 16.54 -15.62
CA LYS A 229 15.15 17.99 -15.41
C LYS A 229 16.64 18.35 -15.29
N ALA A 230 17.41 17.56 -14.54
CA ALA A 230 18.85 17.75 -14.39
C ALA A 230 19.60 17.61 -15.72
N ALA A 231 19.12 16.77 -16.63
CA ALA A 231 19.65 16.60 -17.98
C ALA A 231 19.11 17.60 -19.02
N GLY A 232 18.28 18.55 -18.62
CA GLY A 232 17.67 19.54 -19.53
C GLY A 232 16.56 19.01 -20.42
N VAL A 233 15.98 17.84 -20.09
CA VAL A 233 14.83 17.30 -20.80
C VAL A 233 13.57 18.07 -20.38
N ASN A 234 12.75 18.48 -21.37
CA ASN A 234 11.48 19.14 -21.08
C ASN A 234 10.46 18.10 -20.57
N THR A 235 10.30 18.01 -19.28
CA THR A 235 9.40 17.05 -18.61
C THR A 235 7.92 17.30 -18.90
N LYS A 236 7.55 18.50 -19.39
CA LYS A 236 6.17 18.80 -19.78
C LYS A 236 5.75 18.06 -21.05
N ASP A 237 6.71 17.76 -21.93
CA ASP A 237 6.50 17.00 -23.16
C ASP A 237 6.69 15.49 -22.93
N ALA A 238 7.33 15.09 -21.84
CA ALA A 238 7.51 13.70 -21.49
C ALA A 238 6.23 13.11 -20.86
N ILE A 239 5.93 11.87 -21.19
CA ILE A 239 4.83 11.12 -20.55
C ILE A 239 5.44 10.31 -19.42
N VAL A 240 5.07 10.65 -18.18
CA VAL A 240 5.50 9.89 -16.99
C VAL A 240 4.27 9.47 -16.21
N GLY A 241 4.21 8.19 -15.87
CA GLY A 241 3.19 7.62 -15.01
C GLY A 241 3.75 7.06 -13.72
N GLY A 242 2.88 6.85 -12.74
CA GLY A 242 3.15 6.23 -11.45
C GLY A 242 1.90 5.65 -10.80
N VAL A 243 2.03 5.21 -9.58
CA VAL A 243 0.95 4.70 -8.72
C VAL A 243 1.15 5.28 -7.33
N ASP A 244 0.09 5.56 -6.62
CA ASP A 244 -0.15 5.97 -5.24
C ASP A 244 -0.94 7.28 -5.13
N ALA A 245 -0.78 8.23 -6.07
CA ALA A 245 -1.28 9.60 -6.01
C ALA A 245 -0.85 10.30 -4.71
N THR A 246 0.44 10.19 -4.37
CA THR A 246 1.03 10.91 -3.23
C THR A 246 0.94 12.42 -3.41
N GLN A 247 1.04 13.19 -2.33
CA GLN A 247 1.00 14.66 -2.41
C GLN A 247 2.11 15.22 -3.32
N ASP A 248 3.31 14.62 -3.28
CA ASP A 248 4.43 15.00 -4.16
C ASP A 248 4.12 14.69 -5.62
N ALA A 249 3.49 13.55 -5.91
CA ALA A 249 3.07 13.19 -7.26
C ALA A 249 1.98 14.12 -7.79
N LEU A 250 0.99 14.46 -6.97
CA LEU A 250 -0.05 15.42 -7.34
C LEU A 250 0.52 16.83 -7.56
N ALA A 251 1.53 17.24 -6.76
CA ALA A 251 2.26 18.47 -7.01
C ALA A 251 3.03 18.43 -8.34
N SER A 252 3.67 17.30 -8.65
CA SER A 252 4.35 17.06 -9.93
C SER A 252 3.37 17.06 -11.12
N MET A 253 2.19 16.47 -10.94
CA MET A 253 1.11 16.50 -11.94
C MET A 253 0.60 17.92 -12.16
N LYS A 254 0.39 18.69 -11.09
CA LYS A 254 -0.03 20.10 -11.17
C LYS A 254 1.02 20.96 -11.87
N ALA A 255 2.30 20.65 -11.73
CA ALA A 255 3.39 21.30 -12.45
C ALA A 255 3.46 20.87 -13.93
N GLY A 256 2.73 19.85 -14.34
CA GLY A 256 2.70 19.29 -15.68
C GLY A 256 3.82 18.29 -15.97
N ASP A 257 4.55 17.84 -14.97
CA ASP A 257 5.67 16.90 -15.12
C ASP A 257 5.21 15.43 -15.07
N LEU A 258 4.20 15.11 -14.26
CA LEU A 258 3.55 13.79 -14.20
C LEU A 258 2.21 13.84 -14.94
N LYS A 259 1.92 12.82 -15.77
CA LYS A 259 0.70 12.79 -16.57
C LYS A 259 -0.36 11.83 -16.04
N VAL A 260 0.08 10.75 -15.41
CA VAL A 260 -0.78 9.66 -14.92
C VAL A 260 -0.30 9.25 -13.53
N THR A 261 -1.23 9.03 -12.62
CA THR A 261 -1.00 8.21 -11.43
C THR A 261 -2.26 7.42 -11.11
N VAL A 262 -2.16 6.45 -10.24
CA VAL A 262 -3.29 5.65 -9.78
C VAL A 262 -3.42 5.82 -8.28
N PHE A 263 -4.52 6.44 -7.82
CA PHE A 263 -4.75 6.64 -6.40
C PHE A 263 -4.92 5.29 -5.68
N GLN A 264 -4.03 5.06 -4.75
CA GLN A 264 -4.09 3.98 -3.76
C GLN A 264 -4.48 4.60 -2.42
N ASP A 265 -5.66 4.26 -1.89
CA ASP A 265 -6.19 4.87 -0.66
C ASP A 265 -5.50 4.32 0.59
N ALA A 266 -4.37 4.90 0.96
CA ALA A 266 -3.58 4.49 2.12
C ALA A 266 -4.37 4.59 3.43
N ALA A 267 -5.11 5.70 3.63
CA ALA A 267 -5.95 5.88 4.81
C ALA A 267 -7.09 4.86 4.87
N GLY A 268 -7.73 4.58 3.72
CA GLY A 268 -8.76 3.56 3.60
C GLY A 268 -8.24 2.15 3.90
N GLN A 269 -7.05 1.79 3.39
CA GLN A 269 -6.40 0.52 3.72
C GLN A 269 -6.06 0.43 5.22
N GLY A 270 -5.50 1.49 5.79
CA GLY A 270 -5.15 1.56 7.21
C GLY A 270 -6.37 1.39 8.12
N LYS A 271 -7.46 2.11 7.81
CA LYS A 271 -8.74 1.99 8.49
C LYS A 271 -9.29 0.55 8.39
N GLY A 272 -9.34 0.00 7.18
CA GLY A 272 -9.83 -1.36 6.93
C GLY A 272 -9.02 -2.42 7.68
N ALA A 273 -7.68 -2.25 7.78
CA ALA A 273 -6.82 -3.17 8.53
C ALA A 273 -7.12 -3.13 10.04
N VAL A 274 -7.30 -1.94 10.63
CA VAL A 274 -7.70 -1.79 12.04
C VAL A 274 -9.08 -2.39 12.29
N ASP A 275 -10.06 -2.11 11.42
CA ASP A 275 -11.42 -2.67 11.53
C ASP A 275 -11.41 -4.21 11.45
N ALA A 276 -10.64 -4.78 10.51
CA ALA A 276 -10.47 -6.22 10.35
C ALA A 276 -9.82 -6.85 11.60
N ALA A 277 -8.75 -6.24 12.13
CA ALA A 277 -8.07 -6.68 13.33
C ALA A 277 -9.02 -6.70 14.55
N LEU A 278 -9.79 -5.64 14.74
CA LEU A 278 -10.79 -5.55 15.83
C LEU A 278 -11.92 -6.58 15.68
N ALA A 279 -12.41 -6.79 14.45
CA ALA A 279 -13.44 -7.77 14.19
C ALA A 279 -12.95 -9.20 14.51
N LEU A 280 -11.75 -9.56 14.05
CA LEU A 280 -11.13 -10.86 14.32
C LEU A 280 -10.82 -11.04 15.82
N ALA A 281 -10.34 -10.02 16.52
CA ALA A 281 -10.10 -10.04 17.95
C ALA A 281 -11.42 -10.26 18.74
N ALA A 282 -12.53 -9.72 18.25
CA ALA A 282 -13.86 -9.94 18.80
C ALA A 282 -14.47 -11.29 18.41
N GLY A 283 -13.76 -12.18 17.73
CA GLY A 283 -14.23 -13.48 17.27
C GLY A 283 -15.23 -13.43 16.10
N LYS A 284 -15.31 -12.30 15.40
CA LYS A 284 -16.15 -12.14 14.21
C LYS A 284 -15.43 -12.63 12.96
N SER A 285 -16.18 -13.06 11.96
CA SER A 285 -15.63 -13.39 10.64
C SER A 285 -15.32 -12.13 9.85
N VAL A 286 -14.22 -12.18 9.08
CA VAL A 286 -13.81 -11.16 8.09
C VAL A 286 -13.55 -11.88 6.78
N ASP A 287 -13.86 -11.24 5.66
CA ASP A 287 -13.50 -11.79 4.36
C ASP A 287 -11.98 -11.93 4.25
N LYS A 288 -11.53 -13.01 3.63
CA LYS A 288 -10.09 -13.30 3.48
C LYS A 288 -9.34 -12.17 2.78
N LYS A 289 -9.98 -11.55 1.77
CA LYS A 289 -9.46 -10.39 1.03
C LYS A 289 -10.47 -9.25 1.12
N VAL A 290 -10.07 -8.13 1.69
CA VAL A 290 -10.87 -6.90 1.80
C VAL A 290 -10.22 -5.86 0.91
N TYR A 291 -10.87 -5.53 -0.20
CA TYR A 291 -10.29 -4.64 -1.20
C TYR A 291 -10.78 -3.20 -1.08
N VAL A 292 -9.82 -2.27 -1.13
CA VAL A 292 -10.01 -0.83 -1.26
C VAL A 292 -9.71 -0.44 -2.72
N PRO A 293 -10.65 0.13 -3.49
CA PRO A 293 -10.50 0.31 -4.92
C PRO A 293 -9.35 1.24 -5.31
N PHE A 294 -8.63 0.91 -6.38
CA PHE A 294 -7.78 1.85 -7.09
C PHE A 294 -8.60 2.84 -7.93
N GLN A 295 -8.08 4.04 -8.16
CA GLN A 295 -8.72 5.04 -9.02
C GLN A 295 -7.68 5.73 -9.91
N LEU A 296 -7.93 5.75 -11.22
CA LEU A 296 -7.09 6.48 -12.16
C LEU A 296 -7.11 7.99 -11.88
N VAL A 297 -5.93 8.61 -11.84
CA VAL A 297 -5.75 10.04 -11.65
C VAL A 297 -4.98 10.64 -12.82
N THR A 298 -5.55 11.67 -13.38
CA THR A 298 -4.99 12.48 -14.48
C THR A 298 -5.13 13.95 -14.15
N PRO A 299 -4.52 14.88 -14.88
CA PRO A 299 -4.73 16.31 -14.67
C PRO A 299 -6.19 16.75 -14.67
N ALA A 300 -7.08 16.01 -15.36
CA ALA A 300 -8.50 16.34 -15.44
C ALA A 300 -9.29 16.10 -14.14
N ASN A 301 -8.80 15.23 -13.25
CA ASN A 301 -9.51 14.85 -12.02
C ASN A 301 -8.66 14.92 -10.74
N MET A 302 -7.40 15.32 -10.81
CA MET A 302 -6.45 15.30 -9.68
C MET A 302 -6.94 16.11 -8.47
N ASP A 303 -7.72 17.17 -8.68
CA ASP A 303 -8.22 18.03 -7.58
C ASP A 303 -9.04 17.25 -6.55
N LYS A 304 -9.67 16.14 -6.95
CA LYS A 304 -10.42 15.25 -6.05
C LYS A 304 -9.54 14.49 -5.05
N PHE A 305 -8.24 14.43 -5.33
CA PHE A 305 -7.27 13.63 -4.57
C PHE A 305 -6.28 14.46 -3.76
N MET A 306 -6.20 15.78 -3.99
CA MET A 306 -5.23 16.70 -3.40
C MET A 306 -5.13 16.72 -1.86
N LYS A 307 -6.01 16.00 -1.16
CA LYS A 307 -6.02 15.94 0.33
C LYS A 307 -6.26 14.52 0.84
N LYS A 308 -6.04 13.49 0.01
CA LYS A 308 -6.40 12.13 0.38
C LYS A 308 -5.22 11.30 0.89
N ASN A 309 -4.04 11.39 0.27
CA ASN A 309 -2.82 10.71 0.71
C ASN A 309 -1.79 11.72 1.22
#